data_d54ddd7c3e1f344f1230974c4b9cb0d4
#
_entry.id   d54ddd7c3e1f344f1230974c4b9cb0d4
#
_cell.length_a   1.000
_cell.length_b   1.000
_cell.length_c   1.000
_cell.angle_alpha   90.00
_cell.angle_beta   90.00
_cell.angle_gamma   90.00
#
_symmetry.space_group_name_H-M   'P 1'
#
loop_
_entity.id
_entity.type
_entity.pdbx_description
1 polymer ?
#
loop_
_entity_poly.entity_id
_entity_poly.type
_entity_poly.pdbx_seq_one_letter_code
_entity_poly.pdbx_strand_id
1 'polypeptide(L)'
;TISIVFLIVFSIKAGLVLYYWLPGSYRVAPTAIAALFGALLTKVGMYALFRVFTLMFYHQPEITHSLIGIMAGITLIGGSLGAIAYQNVRAIVTYNVIITVGFILIGLATSTTIGFEGATYYFIHDMIVKALLFLVAGTMIALTGTAKIDRMSGLIRNYPLLGWLFFITILALVG
;
A
#
# COMPACT_ATOMS: atom_id res chain seq x y z
N THR A 1 16.92 -2.04 22.79
CA THR A 1 15.62 -2.62 23.24
C THR A 1 14.44 -1.70 22.89
N ILE A 2 14.49 -0.40 23.19
CA ILE A 2 13.41 0.56 22.91
C ILE A 2 13.14 0.68 21.41
N SER A 3 14.18 0.76 20.56
CA SER A 3 14.05 0.83 19.10
C SER A 3 13.26 -0.33 18.50
N ILE A 4 13.45 -1.54 19.02
CA ILE A 4 12.70 -2.73 18.58
C ILE A 4 11.21 -2.63 18.91
N VAL A 5 10.87 -2.12 20.11
CA VAL A 5 9.46 -1.90 20.49
C VAL A 5 8.80 -0.89 19.56
N PHE A 6 9.46 0.23 19.27
CA PHE A 6 8.97 1.21 18.30
C PHE A 6 8.83 0.60 16.90
N LEU A 7 9.79 -0.21 16.47
CA LEU A 7 9.72 -0.91 15.19
C LEU A 7 8.47 -1.80 15.11
N ILE A 8 8.20 -2.61 16.13
CA ILE A 8 7.04 -3.50 16.18
C ILE A 8 5.73 -2.70 16.14
N VAL A 9 5.59 -1.68 16.98
CA VAL A 9 4.37 -0.87 17.08
C VAL A 9 4.05 -0.17 15.75
N PHE A 10 5.04 0.49 15.16
CA PHE A 10 4.83 1.17 13.88
C PHE A 10 4.72 0.22 12.70
N SER A 11 5.32 -0.97 12.77
CA SER A 11 5.13 -2.03 11.77
C SER A 11 3.69 -2.52 11.73
N ILE A 12 3.06 -2.73 12.89
CA ILE A 12 1.63 -3.07 12.96
C ILE A 12 0.79 -1.96 12.33
N LYS A 13 1.08 -0.69 12.66
CA LYS A 13 0.34 0.47 12.12
C LYS A 13 0.52 0.65 10.62
N ALA A 14 1.75 0.45 10.12
CA ALA A 14 2.06 0.55 8.70
C ALA A 14 1.54 -0.65 7.87
N GLY A 15 1.31 -1.79 8.52
CA GLY A 15 1.06 -3.06 7.84
C GLY A 15 2.33 -3.73 7.31
N LEU A 16 3.46 -3.50 7.96
CA LEU A 16 4.73 -4.12 7.65
C LEU A 16 4.81 -5.50 8.34
N VAL A 17 4.84 -6.58 7.57
CA VAL A 17 4.75 -7.99 7.99
C VAL A 17 3.43 -8.33 8.69
N LEU A 18 3.01 -7.53 9.66
CA LEU A 18 1.80 -7.73 10.47
C LEU A 18 0.56 -7.09 9.81
N TYR A 19 0.34 -7.34 8.53
CA TYR A 19 -0.73 -6.74 7.71
C TYR A 19 -2.06 -7.52 7.74
N TYR A 20 -2.18 -8.59 8.52
CA TYR A 20 -3.36 -9.47 8.55
C TYR A 20 -4.69 -8.74 8.82
N TRP A 21 -4.66 -7.61 9.52
CA TRP A 21 -5.83 -6.80 9.84
C TRP A 21 -6.33 -5.96 8.65
N LEU A 22 -5.43 -5.61 7.71
CA LEU A 22 -5.73 -4.75 6.56
C LEU A 22 -6.82 -5.32 5.65
N PRO A 23 -6.71 -6.56 5.12
CA PRO A 23 -7.71 -7.10 4.20
C PRO A 23 -9.12 -7.18 4.80
N GLY A 24 -9.23 -7.46 6.11
CA GLY A 24 -10.50 -7.48 6.82
C GLY A 24 -11.16 -6.11 6.89
N SER A 25 -10.41 -5.09 7.28
CA SER A 25 -10.88 -3.72 7.44
C SER A 25 -11.33 -3.09 6.12
N TYR A 26 -10.55 -3.28 5.06
CA TYR A 26 -10.85 -2.70 3.74
C TYR A 26 -12.03 -3.38 3.03
N ARG A 27 -12.29 -4.66 3.34
CA ARG A 27 -13.39 -5.41 2.73
C ARG A 27 -14.76 -4.87 3.14
N VAL A 28 -14.90 -4.42 4.38
CA VAL A 28 -16.18 -3.96 4.97
C VAL A 28 -16.41 -2.47 4.78
N ALA A 29 -15.35 -1.68 4.61
CA ALA A 29 -15.43 -0.23 4.53
C ALA A 29 -16.20 0.24 3.27
N PRO A 30 -17.06 1.30 3.37
CA PRO A 30 -17.61 2.00 2.22
C PRO A 30 -16.49 2.52 1.29
N THR A 31 -16.76 2.66 -0.01
CA THR A 31 -15.75 3.02 -1.02
C THR A 31 -14.96 4.28 -0.67
N ALA A 32 -15.65 5.35 -0.24
CA ALA A 32 -14.98 6.61 0.13
C ALA A 32 -14.06 6.44 1.34
N ILE A 33 -14.48 5.67 2.34
CA ILE A 33 -13.68 5.39 3.54
C ILE A 33 -12.50 4.46 3.17
N ALA A 34 -12.71 3.45 2.32
CA ALA A 34 -11.66 2.59 1.84
C ALA A 34 -10.60 3.36 1.04
N ALA A 35 -11.01 4.35 0.23
CA ALA A 35 -10.10 5.24 -0.48
C ALA A 35 -9.26 6.08 0.49
N LEU A 36 -9.87 6.66 1.52
CA LEU A 36 -9.17 7.41 2.55
C LEU A 36 -8.18 6.52 3.34
N PHE A 37 -8.59 5.31 3.68
CA PHE A 37 -7.72 4.34 4.35
C PHE A 37 -6.53 3.94 3.48
N GLY A 38 -6.75 3.64 2.20
CA GLY A 38 -5.69 3.31 1.24
C GLY A 38 -4.69 4.44 1.03
N ALA A 39 -5.19 5.69 1.02
CA ALA A 39 -4.35 6.87 0.86
C ALA A 39 -3.54 7.22 2.12
N LEU A 40 -4.11 7.12 3.33
CA LEU A 40 -3.56 7.74 4.53
C LEU A 40 -3.24 6.76 5.66
N LEU A 41 -4.04 5.72 5.88
CA LEU A 41 -3.98 4.94 7.13
C LEU A 41 -2.62 4.28 7.36
N THR A 42 -2.09 3.56 6.38
CA THR A 42 -0.78 2.91 6.45
C THR A 42 0.37 3.91 6.38
N LYS A 43 0.14 5.04 5.71
CA LYS A 43 1.13 6.11 5.51
C LYS A 43 1.55 6.78 6.83
N VAL A 44 0.63 6.94 7.76
CA VAL A 44 0.97 7.46 9.11
C VAL A 44 2.00 6.56 9.80
N GLY A 45 1.84 5.23 9.74
CA GLY A 45 2.80 4.29 10.30
C GLY A 45 4.16 4.34 9.60
N MET A 46 4.16 4.39 8.27
CA MET A 46 5.40 4.53 7.49
C MET A 46 6.11 5.85 7.77
N TYR A 47 5.39 6.97 7.82
CA TYR A 47 5.95 8.27 8.18
C TYR A 47 6.60 8.24 9.57
N ALA A 48 5.95 7.61 10.54
CA ALA A 48 6.51 7.45 11.87
C ALA A 48 7.81 6.62 11.85
N LEU A 49 7.87 5.52 11.07
CA LEU A 49 9.10 4.74 10.88
C LEU A 49 10.21 5.60 10.27
N PHE A 50 9.93 6.37 9.20
CA PHE A 50 10.91 7.28 8.62
C PHE A 50 11.45 8.25 9.68
N ARG A 51 10.58 8.97 10.38
CA ARG A 51 10.98 9.99 11.37
C ARG A 51 11.74 9.42 12.55
N VAL A 52 11.27 8.30 13.11
CA VAL A 52 11.87 7.72 14.31
C VAL A 52 13.22 7.09 14.01
N PHE A 53 13.36 6.37 12.90
CA PHE A 53 14.60 5.67 12.58
C PHE A 53 15.66 6.56 11.90
N THR A 54 15.27 7.70 11.32
CA THR A 54 16.25 8.68 10.82
C THR A 54 16.69 9.69 11.87
N LEU A 55 15.83 10.08 12.83
CA LEU A 55 16.14 11.16 13.77
C LEU A 55 16.49 10.69 15.18
N MET A 56 15.86 9.60 15.67
CA MET A 56 16.03 9.15 17.05
C MET A 56 16.99 7.97 17.16
N PHE A 57 16.91 6.99 16.25
CA PHE A 57 17.69 5.75 16.32
C PHE A 57 18.80 5.69 15.26
N TYR A 58 19.54 6.78 15.07
CA TYR A 58 20.62 6.87 14.08
C TYR A 58 21.95 6.25 14.53
N HIS A 59 22.11 5.87 15.81
CA HIS A 59 23.38 5.36 16.36
C HIS A 59 23.75 3.94 15.89
N GLN A 60 22.80 3.11 15.49
CA GLN A 60 23.02 1.75 15.00
C GLN A 60 22.16 1.48 13.75
N PRO A 61 22.39 2.22 12.65
CA PRO A 61 21.58 2.10 11.45
C PRO A 61 21.68 0.70 10.82
N GLU A 62 22.83 0.07 10.88
CA GLU A 62 23.06 -1.24 10.25
C GLU A 62 22.08 -2.32 10.72
N ILE A 63 21.80 -2.39 12.02
CA ILE A 63 20.88 -3.39 12.58
C ILE A 63 19.43 -3.01 12.30
N THR A 64 19.05 -1.77 12.59
CA THR A 64 17.65 -1.33 12.49
C THR A 64 17.17 -1.25 11.04
N HIS A 65 17.97 -0.70 10.14
CA HIS A 65 17.64 -0.57 8.73
C HIS A 65 17.69 -1.93 8.01
N SER A 66 18.61 -2.83 8.39
CA SER A 66 18.64 -4.21 7.89
C SER A 66 17.37 -4.97 8.29
N LEU A 67 16.91 -4.85 9.53
CA LEU A 67 15.64 -5.44 9.99
C LEU A 67 14.45 -4.87 9.22
N ILE A 68 14.38 -3.55 9.03
CA ILE A 68 13.33 -2.91 8.23
C ILE A 68 13.36 -3.44 6.80
N GLY A 69 14.53 -3.59 6.20
CA GLY A 69 14.70 -4.14 4.85
C GLY A 69 14.19 -5.56 4.70
N ILE A 70 14.54 -6.45 5.63
CA ILE A 70 14.06 -7.83 5.65
C ILE A 70 12.53 -7.87 5.81
N MET A 71 11.98 -7.11 6.76
CA MET A 71 10.54 -7.03 6.98
C MET A 71 9.81 -6.46 5.74
N ALA A 72 10.39 -5.46 5.09
CA ALA A 72 9.86 -4.85 3.87
C ALA A 72 9.86 -5.85 2.70
N GLY A 73 10.92 -6.61 2.54
CA GLY A 73 11.01 -7.69 1.54
C GLY A 73 9.95 -8.78 1.74
N ILE A 74 9.79 -9.26 2.97
CA ILE A 74 8.75 -10.24 3.34
C ILE A 74 7.35 -9.68 3.04
N THR A 75 7.11 -8.41 3.38
CA THR A 75 5.83 -7.74 3.13
C THR A 75 5.53 -7.61 1.65
N LEU A 76 6.53 -7.26 0.83
CA LEU A 76 6.40 -7.14 -0.61
C LEU A 76 6.06 -8.48 -1.25
N ILE A 77 6.77 -9.56 -0.88
CA ILE A 77 6.50 -10.91 -1.37
C ILE A 77 5.11 -11.39 -0.92
N GLY A 78 4.81 -11.28 0.36
CA GLY A 78 3.52 -11.70 0.92
C GLY A 78 2.33 -10.93 0.34
N GLY A 79 2.48 -9.61 0.13
CA GLY A 79 1.49 -8.76 -0.54
C GLY A 79 1.27 -9.17 -2.00
N SER A 80 2.33 -9.46 -2.73
CA SER A 80 2.26 -9.90 -4.14
C SER A 80 1.57 -11.25 -4.27
N LEU A 81 1.93 -12.22 -3.45
CA LEU A 81 1.27 -13.54 -3.43
C LEU A 81 -0.22 -13.40 -3.06
N GLY A 82 -0.53 -12.55 -2.07
CA GLY A 82 -1.91 -12.25 -1.71
C GLY A 82 -2.69 -11.61 -2.84
N ALA A 83 -2.12 -10.67 -3.59
CA ALA A 83 -2.78 -10.04 -4.73
C ALA A 83 -3.12 -11.04 -5.84
N ILE A 84 -2.22 -11.98 -6.13
CA ILE A 84 -2.41 -13.02 -7.16
C ILE A 84 -3.44 -14.06 -6.72
N ALA A 85 -3.53 -14.36 -5.42
CA ALA A 85 -4.41 -15.40 -4.88
C ALA A 85 -5.91 -15.05 -4.96
N TYR A 86 -6.27 -13.78 -5.12
CA TYR A 86 -7.67 -13.34 -5.11
C TYR A 86 -8.17 -12.91 -6.47
N GLN A 87 -9.42 -13.27 -6.78
CA GLN A 87 -10.18 -12.82 -7.96
C GLN A 87 -11.21 -11.73 -7.60
N ASN A 88 -10.99 -11.03 -6.52
CA ASN A 88 -11.86 -9.96 -6.03
C ASN A 88 -11.12 -8.63 -6.12
N VAL A 89 -11.65 -7.69 -6.90
CA VAL A 89 -11.03 -6.38 -7.16
C VAL A 89 -10.68 -5.67 -5.86
N ARG A 90 -11.58 -5.66 -4.87
CA ARG A 90 -11.35 -5.00 -3.59
C ARG A 90 -10.20 -5.65 -2.81
N ALA A 91 -10.09 -6.98 -2.83
CA ALA A 91 -8.98 -7.68 -2.20
C ALA A 91 -7.65 -7.37 -2.90
N ILE A 92 -7.62 -7.43 -4.23
CA ILE A 92 -6.42 -7.12 -5.03
C ILE A 92 -5.92 -5.71 -4.73
N VAL A 93 -6.80 -4.71 -4.75
CA VAL A 93 -6.45 -3.32 -4.44
C VAL A 93 -5.91 -3.19 -3.00
N THR A 94 -6.47 -3.93 -2.05
CA THR A 94 -5.98 -3.93 -0.66
C THR A 94 -4.59 -4.55 -0.55
N TYR A 95 -4.34 -5.69 -1.20
CA TYR A 95 -3.00 -6.30 -1.24
C TYR A 95 -1.98 -5.41 -1.95
N ASN A 96 -2.41 -4.63 -2.93
CA ASN A 96 -1.57 -3.63 -3.58
C ASN A 96 -1.13 -2.51 -2.60
N VAL A 97 -1.95 -2.15 -1.60
CA VAL A 97 -1.49 -1.26 -0.51
C VAL A 97 -0.36 -1.91 0.30
N ILE A 98 -0.45 -3.21 0.57
CA ILE A 98 0.58 -3.94 1.33
C ILE A 98 1.90 -3.99 0.55
N ILE A 99 1.83 -4.25 -0.76
CA ILE A 99 3.01 -4.25 -1.65
C ILE A 99 3.74 -2.90 -1.57
N THR A 100 3.02 -1.80 -1.67
CA THR A 100 3.62 -0.46 -1.66
C THR A 100 4.21 -0.07 -0.30
N VAL A 101 3.67 -0.58 0.81
CA VAL A 101 4.30 -0.43 2.14
C VAL A 101 5.70 -1.06 2.13
N GLY A 102 5.83 -2.28 1.64
CA GLY A 102 7.12 -2.96 1.50
C GLY A 102 8.07 -2.17 0.60
N PHE A 103 7.59 -1.74 -0.57
CA PHE A 103 8.40 -1.01 -1.54
C PHE A 103 8.97 0.31 -0.99
N ILE A 104 8.14 1.13 -0.36
CA ILE A 104 8.56 2.41 0.24
C ILE A 104 9.58 2.19 1.37
N LEU A 105 9.37 1.18 2.21
CA LEU A 105 10.25 0.91 3.34
C LEU A 105 11.59 0.27 2.94
N ILE A 106 11.70 -0.33 1.76
CA ILE A 106 13.00 -0.67 1.18
C ILE A 106 13.85 0.59 0.95
N GLY A 107 13.25 1.68 0.47
CA GLY A 107 13.96 2.96 0.33
C GLY A 107 14.50 3.51 1.66
N LEU A 108 13.75 3.33 2.77
CA LEU A 108 14.26 3.64 4.12
C LEU A 108 15.44 2.72 4.50
N ALA A 109 15.34 1.43 4.18
CA ALA A 109 16.33 0.43 4.54
C ALA A 109 17.69 0.64 3.86
N THR A 110 17.73 1.26 2.67
CA THR A 110 18.99 1.54 1.96
C THR A 110 19.88 2.53 2.67
N SER A 111 19.36 3.34 3.60
CA SER A 111 20.09 4.37 4.35
C SER A 111 20.88 5.36 3.48
N THR A 112 20.47 5.53 2.21
CA THR A 112 21.10 6.44 1.26
C THR A 112 20.23 7.67 1.01
N THR A 113 20.83 8.81 0.69
CA THR A 113 20.09 10.03 0.34
C THR A 113 19.14 9.80 -0.83
N ILE A 114 19.62 9.12 -1.88
CA ILE A 114 18.81 8.78 -3.06
C ILE A 114 17.65 7.87 -2.69
N GLY A 115 17.87 6.90 -1.80
CA GLY A 115 16.81 6.01 -1.30
C GLY A 115 15.72 6.76 -0.54
N PHE A 116 16.11 7.72 0.31
CA PHE A 116 15.16 8.58 1.04
C PHE A 116 14.37 9.50 0.11
N GLU A 117 15.02 10.13 -0.85
CA GLU A 117 14.38 11.01 -1.83
C GLU A 117 13.38 10.22 -2.68
N GLY A 118 13.80 9.09 -3.23
CA GLY A 118 12.93 8.20 -4.02
C GLY A 118 11.75 7.67 -3.22
N ALA A 119 11.98 7.20 -1.98
CA ALA A 119 10.92 6.73 -1.10
C ALA A 119 9.92 7.84 -0.74
N THR A 120 10.40 9.07 -0.47
CA THR A 120 9.55 10.21 -0.15
C THR A 120 8.70 10.63 -1.34
N TYR A 121 9.29 10.68 -2.53
CA TYR A 121 8.56 10.96 -3.77
C TYR A 121 7.47 9.92 -4.01
N TYR A 122 7.84 8.64 -3.97
CA TYR A 122 6.89 7.55 -4.17
C TYR A 122 5.81 7.49 -3.09
N PHE A 123 6.13 7.85 -1.86
CA PHE A 123 5.18 7.96 -0.75
C PHE A 123 4.03 8.92 -1.06
N ILE A 124 4.34 10.13 -1.55
CA ILE A 124 3.33 11.14 -1.92
C ILE A 124 2.54 10.68 -3.15
N HIS A 125 3.23 10.18 -4.17
CA HIS A 125 2.62 9.62 -5.38
C HIS A 125 1.62 8.50 -5.04
N ASP A 126 2.02 7.55 -4.20
CA ASP A 126 1.19 6.41 -3.81
C ASP A 126 -0.07 6.83 -3.06
N MET A 127 -0.03 7.89 -2.24
CA MET A 127 -1.22 8.43 -1.58
C MET A 127 -2.31 8.82 -2.58
N ILE A 128 -1.94 9.54 -3.63
CA ILE A 128 -2.87 10.03 -4.66
C ILE A 128 -3.39 8.86 -5.51
N VAL A 129 -2.49 8.01 -5.99
CA VAL A 129 -2.84 6.87 -6.84
C VAL A 129 -3.73 5.87 -6.11
N LYS A 130 -3.47 5.59 -4.81
CA LYS A 130 -4.33 4.70 -4.02
C LYS A 130 -5.72 5.27 -3.78
N ALA A 131 -5.84 6.56 -3.48
CA ALA A 131 -7.16 7.19 -3.38
C ALA A 131 -7.95 6.98 -4.68
N LEU A 132 -7.34 7.29 -5.81
CA LEU A 132 -7.98 7.13 -7.12
C LEU A 132 -8.32 5.67 -7.43
N LEU A 133 -7.39 4.74 -7.17
CA LEU A 133 -7.58 3.31 -7.41
C LEU A 133 -8.76 2.74 -6.62
N PHE A 134 -8.90 3.08 -5.34
CA PHE A 134 -10.05 2.65 -4.53
C PHE A 134 -11.36 3.27 -4.99
N LEU A 135 -11.38 4.54 -5.38
CA LEU A 135 -12.57 5.19 -5.92
C LEU A 135 -13.02 4.55 -7.24
N VAL A 136 -12.09 4.35 -8.17
CA VAL A 136 -12.38 3.71 -9.46
C VAL A 136 -12.85 2.27 -9.25
N ALA A 137 -12.15 1.48 -8.44
CA ALA A 137 -12.53 0.10 -8.13
C ALA A 137 -13.91 0.05 -7.45
N GLY A 138 -14.19 0.96 -6.52
CA GLY A 138 -15.50 1.05 -5.87
C GLY A 138 -16.63 1.42 -6.82
N THR A 139 -16.38 2.34 -7.76
CA THR A 139 -17.33 2.70 -8.81
C THR A 139 -17.60 1.52 -9.75
N MET A 140 -16.56 0.77 -10.14
CA MET A 140 -16.71 -0.45 -10.94
C MET A 140 -17.62 -1.47 -10.23
N ILE A 141 -17.39 -1.68 -8.93
CA ILE A 141 -18.21 -2.59 -8.13
C ILE A 141 -19.66 -2.10 -8.02
N ALA A 142 -19.88 -0.80 -7.83
CA ALA A 142 -21.21 -0.21 -7.75
C ALA A 142 -22.01 -0.37 -9.06
N LEU A 143 -21.34 -0.20 -10.21
CA LEU A 143 -21.97 -0.32 -11.54
C LEU A 143 -22.26 -1.76 -11.94
N THR A 144 -21.39 -2.72 -11.52
CA THR A 144 -21.56 -4.15 -11.90
C THR A 144 -22.32 -4.96 -10.85
N GLY A 145 -22.51 -4.42 -9.65
CA GLY A 145 -23.15 -5.13 -8.53
C GLY A 145 -22.29 -6.27 -7.95
N THR A 146 -21.05 -6.45 -8.42
CA THR A 146 -20.16 -7.53 -7.99
C THR A 146 -18.74 -7.06 -7.85
N ALA A 147 -17.96 -7.68 -6.95
CA ALA A 147 -16.53 -7.43 -6.80
C ALA A 147 -15.67 -8.52 -7.50
N LYS A 148 -16.28 -9.56 -8.07
CA LYS A 148 -15.56 -10.64 -8.75
C LYS A 148 -15.23 -10.27 -10.19
N ILE A 149 -13.94 -10.38 -10.54
CA ILE A 149 -13.42 -10.01 -11.87
C ILE A 149 -14.08 -10.80 -12.99
N ASP A 150 -14.31 -12.09 -12.79
CA ASP A 150 -14.95 -13.00 -13.75
C ASP A 150 -16.37 -12.56 -14.15
N ARG A 151 -17.04 -11.80 -13.27
CA ARG A 151 -18.40 -11.29 -13.49
C ARG A 151 -18.47 -9.83 -13.90
N MET A 152 -17.31 -9.15 -14.00
CA MET A 152 -17.20 -7.77 -14.46
C MET A 152 -16.94 -7.75 -15.96
N SER A 153 -17.97 -7.57 -16.77
CA SER A 153 -17.85 -7.49 -18.22
C SER A 153 -18.50 -6.22 -18.78
N GLY A 154 -18.05 -5.78 -19.95
CA GLY A 154 -18.66 -4.68 -20.69
C GLY A 154 -18.45 -3.27 -20.13
N LEU A 155 -17.66 -3.08 -19.06
CA LEU A 155 -17.44 -1.78 -18.44
C LEU A 155 -16.86 -0.76 -19.41
N ILE A 156 -15.86 -1.14 -20.19
CA ILE A 156 -15.20 -0.23 -21.15
C ILE A 156 -16.14 0.18 -22.29
N ARG A 157 -17.08 -0.71 -22.66
CA ARG A 157 -18.07 -0.43 -23.71
C ARG A 157 -19.17 0.49 -23.22
N ASN A 158 -19.66 0.26 -22.00
CA ASN A 158 -20.78 1.01 -21.44
C ASN A 158 -20.33 2.32 -20.75
N TYR A 159 -19.12 2.33 -20.18
CA TYR A 159 -18.56 3.45 -19.43
C TYR A 159 -17.11 3.71 -19.88
N PRO A 160 -16.88 4.24 -21.10
CA PRO A 160 -15.52 4.40 -21.66
C PRO A 160 -14.64 5.33 -20.81
N LEU A 161 -15.20 6.38 -20.23
CA LEU A 161 -14.47 7.31 -19.37
C LEU A 161 -13.91 6.59 -18.13
N LEU A 162 -14.70 5.71 -17.49
CA LEU A 162 -14.25 4.91 -16.35
C LEU A 162 -13.12 3.95 -16.76
N GLY A 163 -13.24 3.34 -17.93
CA GLY A 163 -12.20 2.47 -18.49
C GLY A 163 -10.87 3.20 -18.69
N TRP A 164 -10.91 4.44 -19.26
CA TRP A 164 -9.72 5.26 -19.43
C TRP A 164 -9.13 5.72 -18.08
N LEU A 165 -9.95 6.13 -17.13
CA LEU A 165 -9.50 6.48 -15.77
C LEU A 165 -8.81 5.30 -15.09
N PHE A 166 -9.39 4.10 -15.21
CA PHE A 166 -8.78 2.88 -14.67
C PHE A 166 -7.44 2.58 -15.32
N PHE A 167 -7.35 2.68 -16.66
CA PHE A 167 -6.12 2.47 -17.40
C PHE A 167 -5.01 3.46 -16.98
N ILE A 168 -5.33 4.75 -16.90
CA ILE A 168 -4.39 5.79 -16.43
C ILE A 168 -3.95 5.52 -14.99
N THR A 169 -4.89 5.10 -14.13
CA THR A 169 -4.57 4.77 -12.73
C THR A 169 -3.60 3.59 -12.63
N ILE A 170 -3.78 2.56 -13.47
CA ILE A 170 -2.86 1.41 -13.52
C ILE A 170 -1.48 1.83 -14.04
N LEU A 171 -1.42 2.65 -15.09
CA LEU A 171 -0.15 3.18 -15.59
C LEU A 171 0.58 3.98 -14.51
N ALA A 172 -0.13 4.86 -13.80
CA ALA A 172 0.43 5.62 -12.69
C ALA A 172 0.87 4.73 -11.52
N LEU A 173 0.24 3.57 -11.33
CA LEU A 173 0.61 2.62 -10.28
C LEU A 173 1.93 1.91 -10.57
N VAL A 174 2.21 1.66 -11.84
CA VAL A 174 3.45 0.97 -12.28
C VAL A 174 4.64 1.93 -12.31
N GLY A 175 4.43 3.22 -12.52
CA GLY A 175 5.44 4.29 -12.54
C GLY A 175 5.54 4.99 -13.87
#